data_6f3436c39ee0cdf48175c941dc06ed52
#
_entry.id   6f3436c39ee0cdf48175c941dc06ed52
#
_cell.length_a   1.000
_cell.length_b   1.000
_cell.length_c   1.000
_cell.angle_alpha   90.00
_cell.angle_beta   90.00
_cell.angle_gamma   90.00
#
_symmetry.space_group_name_H-M   'P 1'
#
loop_
_entity.id
_entity.type
_entity.pdbx_description
1 polymer ?
#
loop_
_entity_poly.entity_id
_entity_poly.type
_entity_poly.pdbx_seq_one_letter_code
_entity_poly.pdbx_strand_id
1 'polypeptide(L)'
;MMETEIKTIEELIADVLDDINQKGFSSVQPFSIGNVELRMSQFAAVNGIVLGSDELYMSAKQLQHCMRASKNAKGLVVDAKELIAFPKNRFAMDLYFDGECFIYTDGISKFIVHPNYKMKVSREVVKLVNFITATRRTDKKEFNGKRYVKIETDSNTK
;
A
#
# COMPACT_ATOMS: atom_id res chain seq x y z
N MET A 1 -15.36 30.25 15.04
CA MET A 1 -15.52 28.82 14.85
C MET A 1 -14.38 28.27 14.01
N MET A 2 -13.85 27.19 14.44
CA MET A 2 -12.76 26.55 13.73
C MET A 2 -13.29 25.57 12.69
N GLU A 3 -12.87 25.74 11.48
CA GLU A 3 -13.14 24.74 10.47
C GLU A 3 -12.12 23.61 10.61
N THR A 4 -12.62 22.39 10.62
CA THR A 4 -11.73 21.25 10.57
C THR A 4 -11.26 21.08 9.13
N GLU A 5 -10.00 21.27 8.92
CA GLU A 5 -9.40 21.09 7.61
C GLU A 5 -9.33 19.61 7.29
N ILE A 6 -10.01 19.20 6.22
CA ILE A 6 -9.99 17.83 5.76
C ILE A 6 -8.91 17.67 4.70
N LYS A 7 -7.87 16.92 5.02
CA LYS A 7 -6.80 16.66 4.08
C LYS A 7 -7.15 15.51 3.17
N THR A 8 -6.75 15.63 1.91
CA THR A 8 -6.84 14.50 0.99
C THR A 8 -5.81 13.45 1.39
N ILE A 9 -5.98 12.24 0.89
CA ILE A 9 -5.03 11.15 1.14
C ILE A 9 -3.65 11.55 0.60
N GLU A 10 -3.60 12.17 -0.56
CA GLU A 10 -2.34 12.62 -1.16
C GLU A 10 -1.63 13.65 -0.29
N GLU A 11 -2.38 14.61 0.24
CA GLU A 11 -1.83 15.60 1.15
C GLU A 11 -1.29 14.97 2.44
N LEU A 12 -2.01 13.99 2.95
CA LEU A 12 -1.59 13.28 4.16
C LEU A 12 -0.29 12.53 3.95
N ILE A 13 -0.16 11.83 2.83
CA ILE A 13 1.08 11.11 2.49
C ILE A 13 2.21 12.12 2.30
N ALA A 14 1.95 13.23 1.62
CA ALA A 14 2.96 14.28 1.41
C ALA A 14 3.44 14.85 2.75
N ASP A 15 2.53 15.08 3.69
CA ASP A 15 2.87 15.58 5.03
C ASP A 15 3.76 14.59 5.79
N VAL A 16 3.44 13.30 5.70
CA VAL A 16 4.24 12.25 6.34
C VAL A 16 5.65 12.22 5.76
N LEU A 17 5.76 12.27 4.43
CA LEU A 17 7.06 12.25 3.76
C LEU A 17 7.88 13.49 4.10
N ASP A 18 7.22 14.64 4.21
CA ASP A 18 7.85 15.89 4.62
C ASP A 18 8.40 15.80 6.05
N ASP A 19 7.62 15.26 6.97
CA ASP A 19 8.05 15.02 8.34
C ASP A 19 9.28 14.12 8.38
N ILE A 20 9.27 13.04 7.60
CA ILE A 20 10.39 12.12 7.53
C ILE A 20 11.65 12.81 7.02
N ASN A 21 11.50 13.65 5.99
CA ASN A 21 12.62 14.39 5.43
C ASN A 21 13.21 15.39 6.42
N GLN A 22 12.36 16.09 7.17
CA GLN A 22 12.80 17.16 8.07
C GLN A 22 13.21 16.67 9.42
N LYS A 23 12.53 15.65 9.95
CA LYS A 23 12.73 15.19 11.33
C LYS A 23 13.25 13.76 11.42
N GLY A 24 13.23 13.01 10.33
CA GLY A 24 13.58 11.60 10.33
C GLY A 24 12.42 10.68 10.71
N PHE A 25 11.27 11.22 11.08
CA PHE A 25 10.10 10.43 11.48
C PHE A 25 8.83 11.28 11.36
N SER A 26 7.68 10.62 11.43
CA SER A 26 6.39 11.30 11.50
C SER A 26 5.55 10.65 12.60
N SER A 27 4.80 11.47 13.32
CA SER A 27 3.90 11.01 14.37
C SER A 27 2.48 10.72 13.87
N VAL A 28 2.26 10.84 12.58
CA VAL A 28 0.95 10.58 11.99
C VAL A 28 0.57 9.11 12.22
N GLN A 29 -0.65 8.88 12.71
CA GLN A 29 -1.13 7.53 12.96
C GLN A 29 -1.40 6.80 11.65
N PRO A 30 -1.41 5.45 11.65
CA PRO A 30 -1.80 4.69 10.47
C PRO A 30 -3.14 5.16 9.92
N PHE A 31 -3.25 5.20 8.61
CA PHE A 31 -4.42 5.79 7.95
C PHE A 31 -4.87 4.98 6.74
N SER A 32 -6.15 5.06 6.44
CA SER A 32 -6.74 4.43 5.26
C SER A 32 -6.42 5.24 4.02
N ILE A 33 -6.09 4.54 2.93
CA ILE A 33 -5.90 5.18 1.62
C ILE A 33 -7.06 4.91 0.68
N GLY A 34 -8.13 4.30 1.18
CA GLY A 34 -9.33 4.02 0.42
C GLY A 34 -9.75 2.57 0.51
N ASN A 35 -10.83 2.24 -0.18
CA ASN A 35 -11.40 0.90 -0.12
C ASN A 35 -10.62 -0.10 -0.97
N VAL A 36 -10.67 -1.35 -0.54
CA VAL A 36 -10.19 -2.48 -1.32
C VAL A 36 -11.00 -2.55 -2.62
N GLU A 37 -10.31 -2.76 -3.73
CA GLU A 37 -10.95 -2.89 -5.03
C GLU A 37 -11.74 -4.19 -5.13
N LEU A 38 -12.78 -4.14 -5.95
CA LEU A 38 -13.64 -5.30 -6.18
C LEU A 38 -12.84 -6.53 -6.65
N ARG A 39 -11.89 -6.33 -7.58
CA ARG A 39 -11.07 -7.44 -8.07
C ARG A 39 -10.29 -8.13 -6.95
N MET A 40 -9.80 -7.37 -5.97
CA MET A 40 -9.10 -7.95 -4.81
C MET A 40 -10.08 -8.69 -3.89
N SER A 41 -11.20 -8.09 -3.56
CA SER A 41 -12.18 -8.70 -2.65
C SER A 41 -12.81 -9.96 -3.27
N GLN A 42 -13.08 -9.95 -4.56
CA GLN A 42 -13.60 -11.13 -5.25
C GLN A 42 -12.58 -12.26 -5.30
N PHE A 43 -11.34 -11.95 -5.62
CA PHE A 43 -10.27 -12.94 -5.63
C PHE A 43 -10.08 -13.54 -4.24
N ALA A 44 -10.09 -12.71 -3.20
CA ALA A 44 -9.97 -13.16 -1.82
C ALA A 44 -11.10 -14.10 -1.45
N ALA A 45 -12.34 -13.75 -1.79
CA ALA A 45 -13.51 -14.57 -1.48
C ALA A 45 -13.43 -15.95 -2.15
N VAL A 46 -13.04 -15.97 -3.43
CA VAL A 46 -12.96 -17.21 -4.20
C VAL A 46 -11.85 -18.13 -3.67
N ASN A 47 -10.75 -17.55 -3.17
CA ASN A 47 -9.56 -18.30 -2.75
C ASN A 47 -9.44 -18.47 -1.23
N GLY A 48 -10.48 -18.11 -0.47
CA GLY A 48 -10.47 -18.29 0.97
C GLY A 48 -9.49 -17.39 1.70
N ILE A 49 -9.14 -16.25 1.12
CA ILE A 49 -8.23 -15.28 1.73
C ILE A 49 -9.05 -14.32 2.59
N VAL A 50 -8.67 -14.21 3.85
CA VAL A 50 -9.35 -13.29 4.78
C VAL A 50 -8.73 -11.90 4.65
N LEU A 51 -9.55 -10.91 4.30
CA LEU A 51 -9.12 -9.51 4.32
C LEU A 51 -9.38 -8.95 5.72
N GLY A 52 -8.46 -8.09 6.20
CA GLY A 52 -8.58 -7.53 7.54
C GLY A 52 -9.72 -6.53 7.66
N SER A 53 -10.02 -5.83 6.57
CA SER A 53 -11.09 -4.84 6.52
C SER A 53 -11.43 -4.55 5.06
N ASP A 54 -12.34 -3.60 4.85
CA ASP A 54 -12.70 -3.16 3.50
C ASP A 54 -11.74 -2.09 2.96
N GLU A 55 -10.72 -1.72 3.71
CA GLU A 55 -9.83 -0.62 3.36
C GLU A 55 -8.37 -1.04 3.32
N LEU A 56 -7.56 -0.27 2.59
CA LEU A 56 -6.10 -0.40 2.58
C LEU A 56 -5.49 0.65 3.50
N TYR A 57 -4.45 0.28 4.23
CA TYR A 57 -3.79 1.17 5.18
C TYR A 57 -2.33 1.39 4.87
N MET A 58 -1.85 2.59 5.16
CA MET A 58 -0.44 2.96 5.18
C MET A 58 -0.07 3.45 6.57
N SER A 59 1.22 3.42 6.90
CA SER A 59 1.72 4.00 8.14
C SER A 59 2.96 4.85 7.89
N ALA A 60 3.17 5.83 8.75
CA ALA A 60 4.36 6.67 8.71
C ALA A 60 5.63 5.85 8.89
N LYS A 61 5.61 4.88 9.80
CA LYS A 61 6.74 4.00 10.04
C LYS A 61 7.15 3.23 8.80
N GLN A 62 6.18 2.73 8.05
CA GLN A 62 6.45 1.98 6.84
C GLN A 62 6.98 2.89 5.73
N LEU A 63 6.43 4.08 5.59
CA LEU A 63 6.93 5.06 4.63
C LEU A 63 8.38 5.45 4.96
N GLN A 64 8.69 5.67 6.24
CA GLN A 64 10.05 5.94 6.69
C GLN A 64 10.99 4.79 6.29
N HIS A 65 10.55 3.58 6.49
CA HIS A 65 11.31 2.38 6.13
C HIS A 65 11.60 2.32 4.62
N CYS A 66 10.62 2.69 3.81
CA CYS A 66 10.77 2.72 2.36
C CYS A 66 11.80 3.74 1.88
N MET A 67 11.99 4.81 2.64
CA MET A 67 12.86 5.92 2.25
C MET A 67 14.27 5.82 2.83
N ARG A 68 14.65 4.68 3.40
CA ARG A 68 15.96 4.53 4.03
C ARG A 68 17.10 4.64 3.03
N ALA A 69 18.22 5.21 3.50
CA ALA A 69 19.43 5.38 2.71
C ALA A 69 19.95 4.08 2.10
N SER A 70 19.84 2.97 2.84
CA SER A 70 20.28 1.67 2.36
C SER A 70 19.51 1.22 1.11
N LYS A 71 18.22 1.51 1.06
CA LYS A 71 17.40 1.22 -0.13
C LYS A 71 17.75 2.15 -1.28
N ASN A 72 17.97 3.41 -0.98
CA ASN A 72 18.34 4.40 -1.98
C ASN A 72 19.67 4.01 -2.65
N ALA A 73 20.66 3.59 -1.87
CA ALA A 73 21.95 3.15 -2.38
C ALA A 73 21.83 1.96 -3.33
N LYS A 74 20.78 1.13 -3.16
CA LYS A 74 20.53 -0.03 -4.03
C LYS A 74 19.60 0.29 -5.21
N GLY A 75 19.14 1.53 -5.32
CA GLY A 75 18.19 1.91 -6.36
C GLY A 75 16.80 1.31 -6.19
N LEU A 76 16.44 0.93 -4.97
CA LEU A 76 15.17 0.27 -4.69
C LEU A 76 14.08 1.20 -4.15
N VAL A 77 14.43 2.47 -3.93
CA VAL A 77 13.51 3.44 -3.36
C VAL A 77 12.48 3.87 -4.39
N VAL A 78 11.21 3.81 -4.00
CA VAL A 78 10.11 4.34 -4.79
C VAL A 78 10.04 5.85 -4.55
N ASP A 79 9.86 6.62 -5.62
CA ASP A 79 9.78 8.06 -5.56
C ASP A 79 8.65 8.56 -4.66
N ALA A 80 8.86 9.71 -4.02
CA ALA A 80 7.81 10.36 -3.24
C ALA A 80 6.55 10.61 -4.07
N LYS A 81 6.71 11.02 -5.33
CA LYS A 81 5.59 11.23 -6.24
C LYS A 81 4.77 9.96 -6.47
N GLU A 82 5.44 8.83 -6.59
CA GLU A 82 4.78 7.54 -6.77
C GLU A 82 4.01 7.13 -5.52
N LEU A 83 4.59 7.38 -4.33
CA LEU A 83 3.93 7.09 -3.07
C LEU A 83 2.67 7.94 -2.88
N ILE A 84 2.77 9.22 -3.20
CA ILE A 84 1.65 10.16 -3.08
C ILE A 84 0.54 9.80 -4.08
N ALA A 85 0.90 9.41 -5.27
CA ALA A 85 -0.06 9.09 -6.34
C ALA A 85 -0.65 7.69 -6.22
N PHE A 86 -0.04 6.80 -5.45
CA PHE A 86 -0.44 5.41 -5.38
C PHE A 86 -1.94 5.21 -5.09
N PRO A 87 -2.55 5.91 -4.11
CA PRO A 87 -3.97 5.69 -3.81
C PRO A 87 -4.89 5.81 -5.03
N LYS A 88 -4.56 6.70 -5.95
CA LYS A 88 -5.32 6.86 -7.19
C LYS A 88 -4.83 5.96 -8.31
N ASN A 89 -3.51 5.82 -8.42
CA ASN A 89 -2.90 5.06 -9.51
C ASN A 89 -3.11 3.56 -9.39
N ARG A 90 -3.36 3.06 -8.20
CA ARG A 90 -3.52 1.62 -7.97
C ARG A 90 -4.62 0.99 -8.83
N PHE A 91 -5.65 1.74 -9.16
CA PHE A 91 -6.75 1.24 -9.98
C PHE A 91 -6.31 0.90 -11.40
N ALA A 92 -5.26 1.54 -11.89
CA ALA A 92 -4.70 1.30 -13.22
C ALA A 92 -3.53 0.31 -13.20
N MET A 93 -3.06 -0.09 -12.02
CA MET A 93 -1.96 -1.03 -11.88
C MET A 93 -2.42 -2.47 -12.03
N ASP A 94 -1.51 -3.33 -12.45
CA ASP A 94 -1.74 -4.77 -12.39
C ASP A 94 -1.71 -5.22 -10.93
N LEU A 95 -2.51 -6.22 -10.62
CA LEU A 95 -2.59 -6.78 -9.27
C LEU A 95 -2.26 -8.27 -9.33
N TYR A 96 -1.35 -8.69 -8.44
CA TYR A 96 -0.91 -10.08 -8.34
C TYR A 96 -1.09 -10.59 -6.92
N PHE A 97 -1.12 -11.91 -6.79
CA PHE A 97 -1.08 -12.58 -5.50
C PHE A 97 0.05 -13.62 -5.53
N ASP A 98 0.91 -13.60 -4.50
CA ASP A 98 2.08 -14.47 -4.45
C ASP A 98 1.93 -15.68 -3.52
N GLY A 99 0.71 -15.94 -3.06
CA GLY A 99 0.41 -16.97 -2.07
C GLY A 99 0.26 -16.43 -0.66
N GLU A 100 0.72 -15.21 -0.42
CA GLU A 100 0.67 -14.57 0.90
C GLU A 100 0.18 -13.13 0.82
N CYS A 101 0.73 -12.36 -0.09
CA CYS A 101 0.45 -10.93 -0.21
C CYS A 101 -0.10 -10.58 -1.58
N PHE A 102 -0.87 -9.48 -1.63
CA PHE A 102 -1.25 -8.86 -2.89
C PHE A 102 -0.19 -7.85 -3.30
N ILE A 103 0.04 -7.71 -4.58
CA ILE A 103 1.08 -6.83 -5.10
C ILE A 103 0.52 -6.00 -6.24
N TYR A 104 0.50 -4.69 -6.05
CA TYR A 104 0.22 -3.74 -7.12
C TYR A 104 1.53 -3.40 -7.83
N THR A 105 1.51 -3.35 -9.15
CA THR A 105 2.68 -2.95 -9.90
C THR A 105 2.32 -2.28 -11.22
N ASP A 106 3.14 -1.33 -11.62
CA ASP A 106 3.11 -0.72 -12.95
C ASP A 106 4.27 -1.23 -13.82
N GLY A 107 5.01 -2.23 -13.33
CA GLY A 107 6.17 -2.77 -14.01
C GLY A 107 7.48 -2.07 -13.65
N ILE A 108 7.41 -0.96 -12.94
CA ILE A 108 8.57 -0.18 -12.49
C ILE A 108 8.69 -0.23 -10.98
N SER A 109 7.57 -0.07 -10.30
CA SER A 109 7.49 -0.12 -8.83
C SER A 109 6.44 -1.11 -8.41
N LYS A 110 6.59 -1.65 -7.21
CA LYS A 110 5.59 -2.54 -6.63
C LYS A 110 5.26 -2.11 -5.21
N PHE A 111 4.00 -2.34 -4.85
CA PHE A 111 3.45 -2.02 -3.54
C PHE A 111 2.84 -3.30 -2.97
N ILE A 112 3.41 -3.77 -1.88
CA ILE A 112 3.06 -5.07 -1.31
C ILE A 112 2.04 -4.86 -0.20
N VAL A 113 0.88 -5.52 -0.34
CA VAL A 113 -0.22 -5.44 0.62
C VAL A 113 -0.33 -6.77 1.34
N HIS A 114 -0.12 -6.76 2.64
CA HIS A 114 -0.35 -7.92 3.48
C HIS A 114 -1.81 -7.89 3.93
N PRO A 115 -2.64 -8.85 3.51
CA PRO A 115 -4.02 -8.90 3.99
C PRO A 115 -4.04 -9.36 5.45
N ASN A 116 -5.04 -8.88 6.17
CA ASN A 116 -5.28 -9.35 7.54
C ASN A 116 -4.07 -9.14 8.48
N TYR A 117 -3.42 -7.99 8.37
CA TYR A 117 -2.26 -7.63 9.18
C TYR A 117 -2.71 -7.16 10.56
N LYS A 118 -2.06 -7.64 11.62
CA LYS A 118 -2.36 -7.18 12.98
C LYS A 118 -1.67 -5.85 13.24
N MET A 119 -2.45 -4.80 13.32
CA MET A 119 -1.95 -3.46 13.59
C MET A 119 -2.35 -3.02 14.99
N LYS A 120 -1.37 -2.62 15.78
CA LYS A 120 -1.63 -2.12 17.12
C LYS A 120 -2.06 -0.66 17.02
N VAL A 121 -3.29 -0.38 17.39
CA VAL A 121 -3.88 0.95 17.33
C VAL A 121 -3.69 1.70 18.65
N SER A 122 -3.70 0.96 19.77
CA SER A 122 -3.44 1.48 21.09
C SER A 122 -2.84 0.35 21.95
N ARG A 123 -2.55 0.63 23.21
CA ARG A 123 -1.95 -0.39 24.09
C ARG A 123 -2.75 -1.69 24.14
N GLU A 124 -4.06 -1.59 24.02
CA GLU A 124 -4.96 -2.71 24.23
C GLU A 124 -5.72 -3.15 22.99
N VAL A 125 -5.73 -2.31 21.96
CA VAL A 125 -6.54 -2.57 20.77
C VAL A 125 -5.65 -3.02 19.62
N VAL A 126 -5.94 -4.21 19.10
CA VAL A 126 -5.32 -4.72 17.89
C VAL A 126 -6.41 -4.74 16.83
N LYS A 127 -6.14 -4.13 15.70
CA LYS A 127 -7.04 -4.09 14.56
C LYS A 127 -6.44 -4.90 13.41
N LEU A 128 -7.26 -5.71 12.77
CA LEU A 128 -6.84 -6.43 11.57
C LEU A 128 -7.08 -5.52 10.36
N VAL A 129 -6.07 -5.32 9.56
CA VAL A 129 -6.13 -4.40 8.41
C VAL A 129 -5.39 -5.00 7.21
N ASN A 130 -5.73 -4.51 6.04
CA ASN A 130 -4.95 -4.79 4.82
C ASN A 130 -3.89 -3.69 4.74
N PHE A 131 -2.65 -4.06 4.94
CA PHE A 131 -1.60 -3.10 5.20
C PHE A 131 -0.51 -3.14 4.14
N ILE A 132 -0.13 -1.95 3.65
CA ILE A 132 0.98 -1.84 2.72
C ILE A 132 2.28 -1.97 3.51
N THR A 133 2.88 -3.14 3.44
CA THR A 133 4.06 -3.49 4.24
C THR A 133 5.37 -3.09 3.59
N ALA A 134 5.39 -2.96 2.27
CA ALA A 134 6.61 -2.62 1.57
C ALA A 134 6.31 -1.99 0.21
N THR A 135 7.21 -1.12 -0.21
CA THR A 135 7.22 -0.57 -1.57
C THR A 135 8.65 -0.64 -2.07
N ARG A 136 8.83 -0.97 -3.33
CA ARG A 136 10.19 -1.03 -3.91
C ARG A 136 10.14 -1.05 -5.44
N ARG A 137 11.28 -0.79 -6.03
CA ARG A 137 11.44 -0.92 -7.49
C ARG A 137 11.38 -2.39 -7.89
N THR A 138 10.87 -2.62 -9.08
CA THR A 138 10.80 -3.95 -9.69
C THR A 138 11.03 -3.84 -11.18
N ASP A 139 11.02 -4.97 -11.87
CA ASP A 139 10.90 -5.01 -13.32
C ASP A 139 9.83 -6.02 -13.70
N LYS A 140 9.39 -5.97 -14.96
CA LYS A 140 8.29 -6.81 -15.43
C LYS A 140 8.59 -8.29 -15.34
N LYS A 141 9.85 -8.67 -15.41
CA LYS A 141 10.25 -10.08 -15.40
C LYS A 141 9.99 -10.75 -14.05
N GLU A 142 9.97 -9.97 -12.99
CA GLU A 142 9.72 -10.50 -11.66
C GLU A 142 8.39 -11.27 -11.60
N PHE A 143 7.39 -10.83 -12.37
CA PHE A 143 6.04 -11.37 -12.29
C PHE A 143 5.75 -12.46 -13.32
N ASN A 144 6.76 -12.91 -14.06
CA ASN A 144 6.61 -14.00 -15.04
C ASN A 144 6.63 -15.38 -14.40
N GLY A 145 7.07 -15.50 -13.15
CA GLY A 145 7.16 -16.78 -12.46
C GLY A 145 5.81 -17.32 -12.03
N LYS A 146 5.74 -18.64 -11.84
CA LYS A 146 4.51 -19.31 -11.39
C LYS A 146 4.07 -18.91 -9.99
N ARG A 147 4.95 -18.30 -9.23
CA ARG A 147 4.67 -17.82 -7.88
C ARG A 147 3.58 -16.75 -7.86
N TYR A 148 3.50 -15.97 -8.94
CA TYR A 148 2.59 -14.83 -9.01
C TYR A 148 1.37 -15.19 -9.85
N VAL A 149 0.20 -15.01 -9.26
CA VAL A 149 -1.09 -15.17 -9.95
C VAL A 149 -1.61 -13.78 -10.27
N LYS A 150 -1.80 -13.48 -11.54
CA LYS A 150 -2.36 -12.21 -11.94
C LYS A 150 -3.86 -12.19 -11.69
N ILE A 151 -4.32 -11.15 -11.03
CA ILE A 151 -5.74 -10.95 -10.75
C ILE A 151 -6.32 -10.12 -11.86
N GLU A 152 -7.20 -10.73 -12.66
CA GLU A 152 -7.79 -10.05 -13.79
C GLU A 152 -8.82 -9.03 -13.32
N THR A 153 -8.85 -7.91 -14.02
CA THR A 153 -9.92 -6.96 -13.86
C THR A 153 -11.20 -7.61 -14.35
N ASP A 154 -12.26 -7.52 -13.56
CA ASP A 154 -13.53 -8.06 -13.98
C ASP A 154 -14.01 -7.30 -15.22
N SER A 155 -13.99 -7.98 -16.36
CA SER A 155 -14.39 -7.37 -17.63
C SER A 155 -15.87 -6.98 -17.67
N ASN A 156 -16.65 -7.50 -16.74
CA ASN A 156 -18.08 -7.18 -16.64
C ASN A 156 -18.33 -5.92 -15.82
N THR A 157 -17.29 -5.32 -15.26
CA THR A 157 -17.41 -4.06 -14.53
C THR A 157 -17.32 -2.85 -15.45
N LYS A 158 -17.65 -3.04 -16.63
CA LYS A 158 -17.64 -1.95 -17.61
C LYS A 158 -18.73 -0.92 -17.32
#